data_cc49cb4666b9a7496d0660f0e5368e04
#
_entry.id   cc49cb4666b9a7496d0660f0e5368e04
#
_cell.length_a   1.000
_cell.length_b   1.000
_cell.length_c   1.000
_cell.angle_alpha   90.00
_cell.angle_beta   90.00
_cell.angle_gamma   90.00
#
_symmetry.space_group_name_H-M   'P 1'
#
loop_
_entity.id
_entity.type
_entity.pdbx_description
1 polymer ?
#
loop_
_entity_poly.entity_id
_entity_poly.type
_entity_poly.pdbx_seq_one_letter_code
_entity_poly.pdbx_strand_id
1 'polypeptide(L)'
;MNIQLENIKINFQNEAPAPFFQVKDDHRLRFDIEYINRENLAQIADMLFKGNSCIKLSYYYGTVFPNLNKEPTRIGRYISIKNWKEELIEIENEYNEKEAYVIVTITNIRKSELINYILYLKNALKNPYMCVYDEYNLLCNSTDVIDIVSDSTSIINDLKSSYNPMVDYFYSEE
;
A
#
# COMPACT_ATOMS: atom_id res chain seq x y z
N MET A 1 -8.63 -10.14 -4.48
CA MET A 1 -8.21 -9.10 -5.46
C MET A 1 -6.75 -9.28 -5.83
N ASN A 2 -6.39 -9.02 -7.09
CA ASN A 2 -4.99 -9.00 -7.51
C ASN A 2 -4.63 -7.60 -8.00
N ILE A 3 -3.45 -7.11 -7.58
CA ILE A 3 -2.82 -5.92 -8.14
C ILE A 3 -1.81 -6.39 -9.18
N GLN A 4 -1.93 -5.90 -10.41
CA GLN A 4 -1.00 -6.19 -11.49
C GLN A 4 -0.12 -4.96 -11.70
N LEU A 5 1.18 -5.10 -11.45
CA LEU A 5 2.23 -4.26 -12.00
C LEU A 5 2.63 -4.86 -13.35
N GLU A 6 3.48 -4.23 -14.11
CA GLU A 6 3.82 -4.67 -15.48
C GLU A 6 4.18 -6.16 -15.53
N ASN A 7 5.16 -6.60 -14.73
CA ASN A 7 5.64 -8.00 -14.70
C ASN A 7 5.40 -8.69 -13.34
N ILE A 8 4.96 -7.95 -12.31
CA ILE A 8 4.75 -8.47 -10.96
C ILE A 8 3.26 -8.53 -10.66
N LYS A 9 2.81 -9.68 -10.15
CA LYS A 9 1.44 -9.88 -9.67
C LYS A 9 1.43 -10.02 -8.16
N ILE A 10 0.69 -9.15 -7.49
CA ILE A 10 0.52 -9.13 -6.04
C ILE A 10 -0.88 -9.62 -5.68
N ASN A 11 -0.96 -10.61 -4.81
CA ASN A 11 -2.22 -11.00 -4.21
C ASN A 11 -2.53 -10.05 -3.05
N PHE A 12 -3.52 -9.18 -3.24
CA PHE A 12 -3.98 -8.24 -2.22
C PHE A 12 -5.24 -8.79 -1.55
N GLN A 13 -5.03 -9.71 -0.60
CA GLN A 13 -6.07 -10.35 0.21
C GLN A 13 -5.58 -10.42 1.64
N ASN A 14 -6.51 -10.40 2.59
CA ASN A 14 -6.18 -10.39 4.02
C ASN A 14 -5.37 -11.60 4.49
N GLU A 15 -5.55 -12.75 3.84
CA GLU A 15 -4.85 -14.01 4.16
C GLU A 15 -3.52 -14.18 3.43
N ALA A 16 -3.28 -13.37 2.41
CA ALA A 16 -2.02 -13.42 1.69
C ALA A 16 -0.91 -12.75 2.52
N PRO A 17 0.34 -13.18 2.37
CA PRO A 17 1.47 -12.43 2.92
C PRO A 17 1.44 -10.98 2.43
N ALA A 18 1.96 -10.06 3.25
CA ALA A 18 2.08 -8.66 2.83
C ALA A 18 2.80 -8.57 1.46
N PRO A 19 2.47 -7.60 0.62
CA PRO A 19 3.06 -7.45 -0.73
C PRO A 19 4.59 -7.53 -0.75
N PHE A 20 5.24 -7.01 0.28
CA PHE A 20 6.68 -7.08 0.48
C PHE A 20 7.23 -8.51 0.44
N PHE A 21 6.53 -9.49 1.02
CA PHE A 21 6.98 -10.89 1.07
C PHE A 21 6.57 -11.71 -0.15
N GLN A 22 5.89 -11.12 -1.13
CA GLN A 22 5.44 -11.81 -2.34
C GLN A 22 6.43 -11.65 -3.51
N VAL A 23 7.48 -10.86 -3.34
CA VAL A 23 8.45 -10.54 -4.40
C VAL A 23 9.88 -10.77 -3.94
N LYS A 24 10.81 -10.84 -4.90
CA LYS A 24 12.24 -11.00 -4.63
C LYS A 24 12.83 -9.71 -4.04
N ASP A 25 13.97 -9.84 -3.36
CA ASP A 25 14.63 -8.75 -2.64
C ASP A 25 15.06 -7.57 -3.52
N ASP A 26 15.41 -7.84 -4.78
CA ASP A 26 15.77 -6.80 -5.75
C ASP A 26 14.57 -5.97 -6.27
N HIS A 27 13.35 -6.41 -5.96
CA HIS A 27 12.09 -5.74 -6.29
C HIS A 27 11.38 -5.12 -5.10
N ARG A 28 11.97 -5.15 -3.91
CA ARG A 28 11.35 -4.66 -2.68
C ARG A 28 12.28 -3.81 -1.83
N LEU A 29 11.70 -2.90 -1.07
CA LEU A 29 12.39 -2.09 -0.09
C LEU A 29 11.44 -1.77 1.06
N ARG A 30 11.97 -1.77 2.28
CA ARG A 30 11.23 -1.39 3.49
C ARG A 30 11.89 -0.21 4.14
N PHE A 31 11.09 0.76 4.53
CA PHE A 31 11.51 1.90 5.35
C PHE A 31 10.87 1.83 6.72
N ASP A 32 11.65 2.15 7.76
CA ASP A 32 11.11 2.44 9.07
C ASP A 32 10.34 3.76 9.02
N ILE A 33 9.05 3.73 9.36
CA ILE A 33 8.16 4.88 9.27
C ILE A 33 8.56 6.00 10.24
N GLU A 34 9.26 5.71 11.34
CA GLU A 34 9.68 6.71 12.31
C GLU A 34 10.60 7.76 11.69
N TYR A 35 11.48 7.35 10.76
CA TYR A 35 12.42 8.24 10.08
C TYR A 35 11.79 8.97 8.88
N ILE A 36 10.58 8.59 8.46
CA ILE A 36 9.90 9.22 7.33
C ILE A 36 9.23 10.52 7.75
N ASN A 37 9.69 11.62 7.19
CA ASN A 37 9.05 12.94 7.28
C ASN A 37 8.32 13.31 5.97
N ARG A 38 7.68 14.49 5.95
CA ARG A 38 6.93 14.97 4.77
C ARG A 38 7.81 15.10 3.53
N GLU A 39 9.01 15.62 3.68
CA GLU A 39 9.92 15.87 2.57
C GLU A 39 10.39 14.57 1.94
N ASN A 40 10.85 13.63 2.79
CA ASN A 40 11.29 12.31 2.33
C ASN A 40 10.15 11.55 1.64
N LEU A 41 8.95 11.57 2.23
CA LEU A 41 7.80 10.91 1.65
C LEU A 41 7.39 11.52 0.30
N ALA A 42 7.52 12.85 0.15
CA ALA A 42 7.24 13.52 -1.11
C ALA A 42 8.24 13.10 -2.20
N GLN A 43 9.54 13.07 -1.86
CA GLN A 43 10.60 12.66 -2.79
C GLN A 43 10.44 11.18 -3.18
N ILE A 44 10.17 10.30 -2.22
CA ILE A 44 9.88 8.87 -2.48
C ILE A 44 8.67 8.73 -3.42
N ALA A 45 7.57 9.44 -3.14
CA ALA A 45 6.40 9.42 -4.00
C ALA A 45 6.67 9.97 -5.41
N ASP A 46 7.57 10.96 -5.54
CA ASP A 46 7.98 11.48 -6.84
C ASP A 46 8.89 10.52 -7.61
N MET A 47 9.70 9.73 -6.92
CA MET A 47 10.50 8.67 -7.55
C MET A 47 9.64 7.50 -8.03
N LEU A 48 8.65 7.08 -7.22
CA LEU A 48 7.77 5.97 -7.54
C LEU A 48 6.73 6.34 -8.62
N PHE A 49 6.01 7.42 -8.42
CA PHE A 49 4.86 7.78 -9.26
C PHE A 49 5.23 8.95 -10.20
N LYS A 50 6.07 8.66 -11.20
CA LYS A 50 6.58 9.68 -12.14
C LYS A 50 5.51 10.14 -13.13
N GLY A 51 5.56 11.41 -13.51
CA GLY A 51 4.73 11.96 -14.58
C GLY A 51 3.24 12.00 -14.26
N ASN A 52 2.41 11.63 -15.23
CA ASN A 52 0.95 11.58 -15.13
C ASN A 52 0.44 10.16 -14.85
N SER A 53 1.18 9.36 -14.08
CA SER A 53 0.72 8.02 -13.73
C SER A 53 -0.64 8.06 -13.03
N CYS A 54 -1.51 7.13 -13.41
CA CYS A 54 -2.80 6.96 -12.74
C CYS A 54 -2.60 6.27 -11.40
N ILE A 55 -2.39 7.05 -10.35
CA ILE A 55 -2.23 6.52 -8.99
C ILE A 55 -3.56 5.97 -8.50
N LYS A 56 -3.55 4.71 -8.07
CA LYS A 56 -4.68 3.99 -7.48
C LYS A 56 -4.41 3.73 -6.01
N LEU A 57 -5.48 3.67 -5.22
CA LEU A 57 -5.43 3.22 -3.84
C LEU A 57 -6.49 2.15 -3.65
N SER A 58 -6.07 0.97 -3.23
CA SER A 58 -6.97 -0.10 -2.79
C SER A 58 -6.85 -0.28 -1.29
N TYR A 59 -7.97 -0.41 -0.60
CA TYR A 59 -7.98 -0.60 0.85
C TYR A 59 -9.13 -1.49 1.30
N TYR A 60 -8.93 -2.13 2.43
CA TYR A 60 -9.96 -2.88 3.13
C TYR A 60 -11.01 -1.93 3.70
N TYR A 61 -12.25 -2.12 3.25
CA TYR A 61 -13.37 -1.25 3.63
C TYR A 61 -14.15 -1.79 4.82
N GLY A 62 -14.26 -3.11 4.92
CA GLY A 62 -14.93 -3.78 6.03
C GLY A 62 -15.36 -5.20 5.72
N THR A 63 -15.84 -5.90 6.75
CA THR A 63 -16.47 -7.23 6.66
C THR A 63 -17.97 -7.12 6.40
N VAL A 64 -18.54 -8.14 5.75
CA VAL A 64 -19.95 -8.14 5.35
C VAL A 64 -20.84 -8.93 6.30
N PHE A 65 -20.31 -9.84 7.13
CA PHE A 65 -21.09 -10.71 7.99
C PHE A 65 -21.08 -10.31 9.48
N PRO A 66 -22.23 -10.32 10.18
CA PRO A 66 -23.59 -10.47 9.67
C PRO A 66 -24.14 -9.21 8.98
N ASN A 67 -23.48 -8.08 9.19
CA ASN A 67 -23.73 -6.78 8.57
C ASN A 67 -22.41 -6.15 8.18
N LEU A 68 -22.43 -5.23 7.21
CA LEU A 68 -21.25 -4.49 6.80
C LEU A 68 -20.69 -3.68 7.98
N ASN A 69 -19.55 -4.12 8.51
CA ASN A 69 -18.78 -3.42 9.53
C ASN A 69 -17.62 -2.67 8.87
N LYS A 70 -17.74 -1.35 8.78
CA LYS A 70 -16.78 -0.49 8.07
C LYS A 70 -15.57 -0.16 8.92
N GLU A 71 -14.40 -0.24 8.32
CA GLU A 71 -13.17 0.25 8.94
C GLU A 71 -13.13 1.78 8.97
N PRO A 72 -12.81 2.39 10.12
CA PRO A 72 -12.80 3.85 10.28
C PRO A 72 -11.53 4.50 9.71
N THR A 73 -11.30 4.37 8.41
CA THR A 73 -10.09 4.84 7.72
C THR A 73 -9.95 6.36 7.66
N ARG A 74 -11.06 7.10 7.74
CA ARG A 74 -11.13 8.56 7.54
C ARG A 74 -10.59 9.04 6.18
N ILE A 75 -10.45 8.15 5.22
CA ILE A 75 -9.82 8.42 3.92
C ILE A 75 -10.44 9.61 3.19
N GLY A 76 -11.75 9.76 3.21
CA GLY A 76 -12.48 10.87 2.56
C GLY A 76 -12.19 12.27 3.13
N ARG A 77 -11.43 12.38 4.24
CA ARG A 77 -10.95 13.67 4.75
C ARG A 77 -9.66 14.14 4.09
N TYR A 78 -8.92 13.23 3.49
CA TYR A 78 -7.58 13.47 2.94
C TYR A 78 -7.54 13.28 1.43
N ILE A 79 -8.37 12.37 0.90
CA ILE A 79 -8.41 12.00 -0.50
C ILE A 79 -9.76 12.40 -1.09
N SER A 80 -9.71 13.14 -2.20
CA SER A 80 -10.89 13.52 -2.98
C SER A 80 -11.39 12.33 -3.78
N ILE A 81 -12.41 11.66 -3.28
CA ILE A 81 -12.97 10.46 -3.90
C ILE A 81 -13.88 10.88 -5.06
N LYS A 82 -13.39 10.70 -6.30
CA LYS A 82 -14.16 11.00 -7.53
C LYS A 82 -14.71 9.76 -8.21
N ASN A 83 -14.14 8.61 -7.89
CA ASN A 83 -14.56 7.31 -8.38
C ASN A 83 -14.35 6.28 -7.27
N TRP A 84 -15.11 5.21 -7.37
CA TRP A 84 -15.20 4.22 -6.32
C TRP A 84 -15.59 2.88 -6.95
N LYS A 85 -14.72 1.90 -6.80
CA LYS A 85 -14.99 0.53 -7.25
C LYS A 85 -14.90 -0.38 -6.05
N GLU A 86 -15.95 -1.13 -5.78
CA GLU A 86 -15.99 -2.17 -4.76
C GLU A 86 -15.76 -3.54 -5.39
N GLU A 87 -15.03 -4.38 -4.68
CA GLU A 87 -14.84 -5.79 -4.99
C GLU A 87 -15.13 -6.60 -3.73
N LEU A 88 -16.15 -7.45 -3.81
CA LEU A 88 -16.47 -8.40 -2.76
C LEU A 88 -15.52 -9.60 -2.87
N ILE A 89 -14.83 -9.91 -1.80
CA ILE A 89 -13.96 -11.07 -1.69
C ILE A 89 -14.61 -12.04 -0.70
N GLU A 90 -14.95 -13.22 -1.20
CA GLU A 90 -15.44 -14.30 -0.37
C GLU A 90 -14.30 -15.27 -0.09
N ILE A 91 -14.14 -15.64 1.17
CA ILE A 91 -13.17 -16.62 1.64
C ILE A 91 -13.86 -17.68 2.48
N GLU A 92 -13.26 -18.84 2.52
CA GLU A 92 -13.67 -19.93 3.42
C GLU A 92 -12.53 -20.11 4.42
N ASN A 93 -12.84 -19.90 5.71
CA ASN A 93 -11.83 -20.03 6.76
C ASN A 93 -11.54 -21.52 7.06
N GLU A 94 -10.58 -21.78 7.93
CA GLU A 94 -10.17 -23.13 8.32
C GLU A 94 -11.29 -23.96 9.00
N TYR A 95 -12.37 -23.30 9.42
CA TYR A 95 -13.57 -23.94 10.01
C TYR A 95 -14.70 -24.16 8.99
N ASN A 96 -14.43 -23.97 7.67
CA ASN A 96 -15.41 -23.99 6.58
C ASN A 96 -16.54 -22.95 6.75
N GLU A 97 -16.29 -21.88 7.49
CA GLU A 97 -17.21 -20.75 7.57
C GLU A 97 -16.89 -19.75 6.44
N LYS A 98 -17.94 -19.26 5.79
CA LYS A 98 -17.81 -18.26 4.75
C LYS A 98 -17.68 -16.88 5.36
N GLU A 99 -16.59 -16.24 5.07
CA GLU A 99 -16.37 -14.82 5.38
C GLU A 99 -16.37 -14.01 4.08
N ALA A 100 -16.83 -12.79 4.17
CA ALA A 100 -16.76 -11.88 3.05
C ALA A 100 -16.31 -10.49 3.50
N TYR A 101 -15.44 -9.87 2.70
CA TYR A 101 -14.99 -8.51 2.94
C TYR A 101 -14.97 -7.70 1.64
N VAL A 102 -15.00 -6.40 1.79
CA VAL A 102 -15.02 -5.45 0.68
C VAL A 102 -13.68 -4.76 0.58
N ILE A 103 -13.07 -4.86 -0.59
CA ILE A 103 -11.95 -4.01 -1.02
C ILE A 103 -12.49 -2.88 -1.88
N VAL A 104 -12.06 -1.68 -1.57
CA VAL A 104 -12.41 -0.49 -2.35
C VAL A 104 -11.18 0.02 -3.09
N THR A 105 -11.35 0.32 -4.37
CA THR A 105 -10.32 0.95 -5.19
C THR A 105 -10.77 2.35 -5.62
N ILE A 106 -9.91 3.33 -5.37
CA ILE A 106 -10.03 4.73 -5.81
C ILE A 106 -8.92 4.98 -6.81
N THR A 107 -9.20 5.69 -7.90
CA THR A 107 -8.23 6.01 -8.95
C THR A 107 -8.01 7.52 -9.09
N ASN A 108 -6.92 7.90 -9.76
CA ASN A 108 -6.53 9.29 -10.00
C ASN A 108 -6.30 10.10 -8.71
N ILE A 109 -5.61 9.51 -7.74
CA ILE A 109 -5.23 10.16 -6.49
C ILE A 109 -4.05 11.10 -6.76
N ARG A 110 -4.09 12.29 -6.17
CA ARG A 110 -2.97 13.22 -6.22
C ARG A 110 -1.90 12.83 -5.19
N LYS A 111 -0.62 12.95 -5.56
CA LYS A 111 0.49 12.67 -4.63
C LYS A 111 0.38 13.46 -3.31
N SER A 112 -0.03 14.72 -3.38
CA SER A 112 -0.21 15.56 -2.19
C SER A 112 -1.31 15.02 -1.25
N GLU A 113 -2.37 14.43 -1.77
CA GLU A 113 -3.42 13.79 -0.99
C GLU A 113 -2.90 12.51 -0.33
N LEU A 114 -2.16 11.71 -1.07
CA LEU A 114 -1.49 10.51 -0.57
C LEU A 114 -0.54 10.83 0.59
N ILE A 115 0.36 11.81 0.40
CA ILE A 115 1.33 12.23 1.42
C ILE A 115 0.61 12.67 2.69
N ASN A 116 -0.43 13.51 2.57
CA ASN A 116 -1.21 13.96 3.71
C ASN A 116 -1.88 12.80 4.45
N TYR A 117 -2.37 11.82 3.71
CA TYR A 117 -3.04 10.67 4.31
C TYR A 117 -2.06 9.74 5.04
N ILE A 118 -0.91 9.41 4.43
CA ILE A 118 0.12 8.60 5.08
C ILE A 118 0.62 9.26 6.37
N LEU A 119 0.90 10.57 6.34
CA LEU A 119 1.32 11.31 7.54
C LEU A 119 0.23 11.34 8.62
N TYR A 120 -1.03 11.42 8.24
CA TYR A 120 -2.12 11.27 9.20
C TYR A 120 -2.11 9.87 9.83
N LEU A 121 -1.96 8.81 9.04
CA LEU A 121 -1.93 7.43 9.56
C LEU A 121 -0.77 7.21 10.52
N LYS A 122 0.43 7.68 10.16
CA LYS A 122 1.61 7.66 11.03
C LYS A 122 1.32 8.33 12.38
N ASN A 123 0.84 9.58 12.36
CA ASN A 123 0.61 10.36 13.58
C ASN A 123 -0.55 9.82 14.42
N ALA A 124 -1.51 9.17 13.83
CA ALA A 124 -2.66 8.58 14.50
C ALA A 124 -2.42 7.11 14.94
N LEU A 125 -1.26 6.55 14.64
CA LEU A 125 -0.90 5.14 14.86
C LEU A 125 -1.98 4.20 14.30
N LYS A 126 -2.44 4.47 13.08
CA LYS A 126 -3.47 3.70 12.40
C LYS A 126 -2.86 2.90 11.26
N ASN A 127 -3.30 1.67 11.15
CA ASN A 127 -2.86 0.75 10.10
C ASN A 127 -4.05 0.21 9.30
N PRO A 128 -4.67 1.00 8.42
CA PRO A 128 -5.62 0.44 7.47
C PRO A 128 -4.87 -0.46 6.49
N TYR A 129 -5.39 -1.65 6.25
CA TYR A 129 -4.86 -2.53 5.21
C TYR A 129 -5.08 -1.87 3.84
N MET A 130 -4.03 -1.29 3.28
CA MET A 130 -4.10 -0.52 2.04
C MET A 130 -2.82 -0.58 1.24
N CYS A 131 -2.96 -0.46 -0.07
CA CYS A 131 -1.86 -0.27 -1.01
C CYS A 131 -2.15 0.88 -1.98
N VAL A 132 -1.12 1.66 -2.26
CA VAL A 132 -1.12 2.70 -3.30
C VAL A 132 -0.23 2.23 -4.43
N TYR A 133 -0.70 2.31 -5.66
CA TYR A 133 0.03 1.74 -6.79
C TYR A 133 -0.29 2.43 -8.12
N ASP A 134 0.62 2.30 -9.06
CA ASP A 134 0.40 2.57 -10.48
C ASP A 134 0.67 1.30 -11.31
N GLU A 135 1.11 1.45 -12.52
CA GLU A 135 1.43 0.35 -13.43
C GLU A 135 2.73 -0.37 -13.07
N TYR A 136 3.67 0.30 -12.39
CA TYR A 136 5.02 -0.21 -12.15
C TYR A 136 5.38 -0.34 -10.66
N ASN A 137 4.75 0.43 -9.81
CA ASN A 137 5.17 0.59 -8.43
C ASN A 137 4.00 0.45 -7.47
N LEU A 138 4.31 -0.04 -6.27
CA LEU A 138 3.36 -0.20 -5.19
C LEU A 138 3.98 0.27 -3.88
N LEU A 139 3.20 0.96 -3.06
CA LEU A 139 3.53 1.42 -1.72
C LEU A 139 2.44 0.96 -0.77
N CYS A 140 2.81 0.20 0.26
CA CYS A 140 1.94 -0.16 1.37
C CYS A 140 2.43 0.49 2.66
N ASN A 141 1.50 1.01 3.45
CA ASN A 141 1.79 1.61 4.75
C ASN A 141 1.27 0.72 5.87
N SER A 142 2.08 0.52 6.90
CA SER A 142 1.69 -0.07 8.17
C SER A 142 1.91 0.91 9.33
N THR A 143 1.75 0.46 10.59
CA THR A 143 2.06 1.27 11.77
C THR A 143 3.54 1.59 11.86
N ASP A 144 4.41 0.67 11.46
CA ASP A 144 5.83 0.71 11.76
C ASP A 144 6.69 0.88 10.52
N VAL A 145 6.18 0.47 9.35
CA VAL A 145 6.97 0.47 8.11
C VAL A 145 6.20 1.00 6.91
N ILE A 146 6.96 1.46 5.92
CA ILE A 146 6.48 1.68 4.56
C ILE A 146 7.18 0.67 3.66
N ASP A 147 6.39 -0.21 3.05
CA ASP A 147 6.85 -1.21 2.09
C ASP A 147 6.70 -0.69 0.66
N ILE A 148 7.74 -0.85 -0.12
CA ILE A 148 7.77 -0.53 -1.55
C ILE A 148 8.00 -1.81 -2.32
N VAL A 149 7.24 -2.00 -3.38
CA VAL A 149 7.47 -2.99 -4.42
C VAL A 149 7.55 -2.27 -5.76
N SER A 150 8.53 -2.60 -6.57
CA SER A 150 8.71 -2.02 -7.89
C SER A 150 9.05 -3.09 -8.93
N ASP A 151 8.49 -2.94 -10.11
CA ASP A 151 8.88 -3.74 -11.27
C ASP A 151 10.29 -3.39 -11.77
N SER A 152 10.80 -2.21 -11.40
CA SER A 152 12.14 -1.73 -11.74
C SER A 152 13.12 -1.88 -10.57
N THR A 153 14.08 -2.79 -10.72
CA THR A 153 15.17 -2.95 -9.75
C THR A 153 16.03 -1.69 -9.61
N SER A 154 16.13 -0.86 -10.66
CA SER A 154 16.87 0.40 -10.59
C SER A 154 16.22 1.39 -9.62
N ILE A 155 14.89 1.49 -9.58
CA ILE A 155 14.17 2.34 -8.63
C ILE A 155 14.43 1.89 -7.18
N ILE A 156 14.43 0.58 -6.93
CA ILE A 156 14.74 0.02 -5.61
C ILE A 156 16.17 0.39 -5.19
N ASN A 157 17.15 0.23 -6.08
CA ASN A 157 18.54 0.58 -5.82
C ASN A 157 18.74 2.09 -5.59
N ASP A 158 18.09 2.94 -6.38
CA ASP A 158 18.14 4.39 -6.23
C ASP A 158 17.56 4.84 -4.89
N LEU A 159 16.40 4.27 -4.50
CA LEU A 159 15.78 4.54 -3.20
C LEU A 159 16.66 4.06 -2.05
N LYS A 160 17.19 2.82 -2.14
CA LYS A 160 18.08 2.26 -1.13
C LYS A 160 19.34 3.12 -0.94
N SER A 161 19.92 3.59 -2.02
CA SER A 161 21.12 4.44 -1.99
C SER A 161 20.84 5.83 -1.42
N SER A 162 19.71 6.45 -1.81
CA SER A 162 19.34 7.80 -1.40
C SER A 162 18.88 7.89 0.05
N TYR A 163 18.27 6.83 0.58
CA TYR A 163 17.62 6.80 1.89
C TYR A 163 18.15 5.69 2.80
N ASN A 164 19.38 5.22 2.59
CA ASN A 164 19.99 4.10 3.33
C ASN A 164 19.81 4.16 4.87
N PRO A 165 19.93 5.31 5.54
CA PRO A 165 19.71 5.39 7.00
C PRO A 165 18.27 5.11 7.46
N MET A 166 17.30 5.11 6.53
CA MET A 166 15.87 4.88 6.82
C MET A 166 15.43 3.46 6.44
N VAL A 167 16.32 2.70 5.80
CA VAL A 167 16.02 1.33 5.34
C VAL A 167 15.97 0.40 6.54
N ASP A 168 14.87 -0.32 6.68
CA ASP A 168 14.75 -1.43 7.62
C ASP A 168 15.33 -2.71 6.98
N TYR A 169 16.47 -3.14 7.48
CA TYR A 169 17.19 -4.33 7.01
C TYR A 169 16.80 -5.63 7.73
N PHE A 170 15.82 -5.60 8.63
CA PHE A 170 15.49 -6.77 9.46
C PHE A 170 15.14 -8.02 8.65
N TYR A 171 14.55 -7.85 7.46
CA TYR A 171 14.18 -8.94 6.56
C TYR A 171 15.03 -8.99 5.27
N SER A 172 16.17 -8.31 5.24
CA SER A 172 17.09 -8.41 4.12
C SER A 172 17.93 -9.68 4.32
N GLU A 173 17.97 -10.54 3.31
CA GLU A 173 18.95 -11.66 3.31
C GLU A 173 20.36 -11.05 3.20
N GLU A 174 21.29 -11.55 4.04
CA GLU A 174 22.71 -11.20 3.99
C GLU A 174 23.39 -11.71 2.71
#